data_0cec5f564d93ac2af673d03ac840dd1e
#
_entry.id   0cec5f564d93ac2af673d03ac840dd1e
#
_cell.length_a   1.000
_cell.length_b   1.000
_cell.length_c   1.000
_cell.angle_alpha   90.00
_cell.angle_beta   90.00
_cell.angle_gamma   90.00
#
_symmetry.space_group_name_H-M   'P 1'
#
loop_
_entity.id
_entity.type
_entity.pdbx_description
1 polymer ?
#
loop_
_entity_poly.entity_id
_entity_poly.type
_entity_poly.pdbx_seq_one_letter_code
_entity_poly.pdbx_strand_id
1 'polypeptide(L)'
;KIIFVADVFAEHHLGGGELSNQELIRQLILRGHDVETKLSAAINIPYLQENRKNHFIIANFLGLSSEAIDFLRANCSYLIYEHDHKYLTTRDPSVFDNFLAPEEEVINRDFYSCAKGVFCQSKIHQEVAQKNLKLDNIYSVGGNLWDDEALDLLEVLSHKGKKDRYSIWDSTN
;
A
#
# COMPACT_ATOMS: atom_id res chain seq x y z
N LYS A 1 18.88 -6.55 0.02
CA LYS A 1 18.03 -6.27 1.17
C LYS A 1 16.82 -5.47 0.73
N ILE A 2 15.65 -5.75 1.32
CA ILE A 2 14.39 -5.01 1.13
C ILE A 2 14.10 -4.26 2.43
N ILE A 3 13.74 -2.97 2.32
CA ILE A 3 13.26 -2.15 3.44
C ILE A 3 11.79 -1.90 3.21
N PHE A 4 10.95 -2.47 4.07
CA PHE A 4 9.50 -2.33 4.02
C PHE A 4 9.06 -1.19 4.94
N VAL A 5 8.47 -0.14 4.37
CA VAL A 5 8.10 1.10 5.07
C VAL A 5 6.59 1.21 5.17
N ALA A 6 6.08 1.42 6.38
CA ALA A 6 4.67 1.68 6.65
C ALA A 6 4.50 2.67 7.82
N ASP A 7 3.34 3.31 7.92
CA ASP A 7 3.03 4.21 9.04
C ASP A 7 2.79 3.43 10.34
N VAL A 8 2.22 2.22 10.21
CA VAL A 8 1.96 1.28 11.30
C VAL A 8 2.02 -0.16 10.79
N PHE A 9 2.31 -1.11 11.65
CA PHE A 9 2.34 -2.54 11.36
C PHE A 9 1.27 -3.29 12.16
N ALA A 10 0.89 -4.49 11.72
CA ALA A 10 -0.17 -5.31 12.30
C ALA A 10 0.04 -5.66 13.79
N GLU A 11 1.28 -5.62 14.28
CA GLU A 11 1.62 -5.79 15.69
C GLU A 11 1.02 -4.70 16.61
N HIS A 12 0.73 -3.52 16.04
CA HIS A 12 0.24 -2.36 16.77
C HIS A 12 -1.20 -1.97 16.39
N HIS A 13 -1.63 -2.32 15.19
CA HIS A 13 -2.97 -2.02 14.68
C HIS A 13 -3.41 -3.09 13.68
N LEU A 14 -4.60 -3.66 13.89
CA LEU A 14 -5.17 -4.67 13.00
C LEU A 14 -6.14 -4.01 12.03
N GLY A 15 -5.63 -3.64 10.86
CA GLY A 15 -6.41 -3.19 9.72
C GLY A 15 -6.16 -4.07 8.50
N GLY A 16 -7.00 -3.97 7.49
CA GLY A 16 -6.87 -4.78 6.27
C GLY A 16 -5.57 -4.52 5.50
N GLY A 17 -5.11 -3.27 5.48
CA GLY A 17 -3.83 -2.90 4.88
C GLY A 17 -2.63 -3.48 5.64
N GLU A 18 -2.66 -3.40 6.98
CA GLU A 18 -1.59 -3.89 7.86
C GLU A 18 -1.47 -5.42 7.78
N LEU A 19 -2.59 -6.14 7.76
CA LEU A 19 -2.60 -7.60 7.56
C LEU A 19 -2.07 -8.00 6.18
N SER A 20 -2.45 -7.28 5.14
CA SER A 20 -1.93 -7.49 3.78
C SER A 20 -0.42 -7.19 3.70
N ASN A 21 0.06 -6.15 4.38
CA ASN A 21 1.48 -5.84 4.50
C ASN A 21 2.25 -6.95 5.23
N GLN A 22 1.71 -7.43 6.34
CA GLN A 22 2.31 -8.52 7.13
C GLN A 22 2.47 -9.78 6.28
N GLU A 23 1.44 -10.16 5.52
CA GLU A 23 1.51 -11.33 4.66
C GLU A 23 2.51 -11.14 3.51
N LEU A 24 2.57 -9.95 2.90
CA LEU A 24 3.58 -9.66 1.88
C LEU A 24 5.00 -9.78 2.45
N ILE A 25 5.26 -9.24 3.63
CA ILE A 25 6.55 -9.36 4.32
C ILE A 25 6.87 -10.84 4.58
N ARG A 26 5.92 -11.62 5.11
CA ARG A 26 6.08 -13.06 5.35
C ARG A 26 6.46 -13.80 4.05
N GLN A 27 5.76 -13.52 2.96
CA GLN A 27 6.01 -14.14 1.66
C GLN A 27 7.38 -13.78 1.09
N LEU A 28 7.84 -12.55 1.27
CA LEU A 28 9.18 -12.14 0.85
C LEU A 28 10.27 -12.87 1.64
N ILE A 29 10.11 -12.99 2.97
CA ILE A 29 11.04 -13.74 3.83
C ILE A 29 11.09 -15.22 3.44
N LEU A 30 9.93 -15.85 3.20
CA LEU A 30 9.85 -17.26 2.78
C LEU A 30 10.55 -17.51 1.43
N ARG A 31 10.61 -16.51 0.57
CA ARG A 31 11.34 -16.55 -0.70
C ARG A 31 12.83 -16.23 -0.55
N GLY A 32 13.33 -16.10 0.66
CA GLY A 32 14.75 -15.89 0.96
C GLY A 32 15.22 -14.44 0.86
N HIS A 33 14.31 -13.48 0.83
CA HIS A 33 14.70 -12.07 0.89
C HIS A 33 15.02 -11.63 2.33
N ASP A 34 16.08 -10.84 2.49
CA ASP A 34 16.37 -10.10 3.72
C ASP A 34 15.45 -8.88 3.79
N VAL A 35 14.47 -8.91 4.71
CA VAL A 35 13.45 -7.85 4.86
C VAL A 35 13.60 -7.18 6.21
N GLU A 36 13.79 -5.87 6.20
CA GLU A 36 13.72 -5.00 7.37
C GLU A 36 12.43 -4.18 7.33
N THR A 37 11.70 -4.14 8.43
CA THR A 37 10.51 -3.28 8.58
C THR A 37 10.90 -1.96 9.23
N LYS A 38 10.32 -0.84 8.77
CA LYS A 38 10.61 0.48 9.29
C LYS A 38 9.37 1.36 9.30
N LEU A 39 9.10 2.00 10.43
CA LEU A 39 8.05 3.04 10.49
C LEU A 39 8.44 4.22 9.60
N SER A 40 7.49 4.74 8.84
CA SER A 40 7.71 5.90 7.96
C SER A 40 8.23 7.12 8.73
N ALA A 41 7.70 7.37 9.92
CA ALA A 41 8.14 8.45 10.80
C ALA A 41 9.60 8.29 11.32
N ALA A 42 10.17 7.09 11.25
CA ALA A 42 11.55 6.82 11.64
C ALA A 42 12.55 6.95 10.47
N ILE A 43 12.07 7.18 9.26
CA ILE A 43 12.89 7.39 8.07
C ILE A 43 13.43 8.83 8.06
N ASN A 44 14.74 8.95 8.05
CA ASN A 44 15.43 10.25 7.95
C ASN A 44 16.56 10.20 6.91
N ILE A 45 17.11 11.35 6.57
CA ILE A 45 18.15 11.45 5.53
C ILE A 45 19.38 10.59 5.83
N PRO A 46 19.98 10.58 7.03
CA PRO A 46 21.09 9.69 7.36
C PRO A 46 20.77 8.22 7.09
N TYR A 47 19.60 7.74 7.53
CA TYR A 47 19.14 6.37 7.28
C TYR A 47 19.02 6.06 5.77
N LEU A 48 18.43 6.98 5.00
CA LEU A 48 18.30 6.81 3.55
C LEU A 48 19.65 6.81 2.84
N GLN A 49 20.59 7.66 3.24
CA GLN A 49 21.96 7.69 2.69
C GLN A 49 22.69 6.37 2.90
N GLU A 50 22.61 5.82 4.10
CA GLU A 50 23.20 4.53 4.45
C GLU A 50 22.59 3.38 3.65
N ASN A 51 21.28 3.43 3.44
CA ASN A 51 20.49 2.37 2.83
C ASN A 51 20.17 2.58 1.34
N ARG A 52 20.73 3.59 0.68
CA ARG A 52 20.35 3.99 -0.70
C ARG A 52 20.49 2.90 -1.77
N LYS A 53 21.31 1.86 -1.51
CA LYS A 53 21.52 0.72 -2.44
C LYS A 53 20.51 -0.41 -2.23
N ASN A 54 19.72 -0.35 -1.17
CA ASN A 54 18.67 -1.31 -0.89
C ASN A 54 17.40 -0.99 -1.71
N HIS A 55 16.47 -1.92 -1.75
CA HIS A 55 15.17 -1.73 -2.38
C HIS A 55 14.14 -1.36 -1.31
N PHE A 56 13.34 -0.34 -1.57
CA PHE A 56 12.28 0.07 -0.66
C PHE A 56 10.92 -0.38 -1.19
N ILE A 57 10.07 -0.89 -0.30
CA ILE A 57 8.64 -1.08 -0.54
C ILE A 57 7.91 -0.11 0.40
N ILE A 58 7.22 0.85 -0.17
CA ILE A 58 6.53 1.91 0.58
C ILE A 58 5.04 1.59 0.57
N ALA A 59 4.54 1.05 1.68
CA ALA A 59 3.12 0.73 1.82
C ALA A 59 2.33 1.93 2.34
N ASN A 60 2.83 2.60 3.38
CA ASN A 60 2.26 3.85 3.88
C ASN A 60 3.38 4.86 4.15
N PHE A 61 3.14 6.14 3.91
CA PHE A 61 4.17 7.16 3.93
C PHE A 61 3.73 8.53 4.48
N LEU A 62 2.62 8.57 5.22
CA LEU A 62 2.15 9.82 5.84
C LEU A 62 3.15 10.36 6.87
N GLY A 63 3.94 9.48 7.47
CA GLY A 63 5.00 9.86 8.41
C GLY A 63 6.33 10.26 7.77
N LEU A 64 6.49 10.13 6.44
CA LEU A 64 7.71 10.61 5.76
C LEU A 64 7.73 12.13 5.70
N SER A 65 8.89 12.72 6.00
CA SER A 65 9.08 14.16 5.73
C SER A 65 9.22 14.43 4.23
N SER A 66 8.97 15.69 3.81
CA SER A 66 9.15 16.13 2.43
C SER A 66 10.58 15.87 1.94
N GLU A 67 11.59 16.12 2.78
CA GLU A 67 12.99 15.87 2.45
C GLU A 67 13.27 14.38 2.24
N ALA A 68 12.64 13.50 3.04
CA ALA A 68 12.78 12.05 2.87
C ALA A 68 12.14 11.57 1.57
N ILE A 69 10.97 12.09 1.21
CA ILE A 69 10.29 11.82 -0.07
C ILE A 69 11.18 12.27 -1.24
N ASP A 70 11.72 13.49 -1.18
CA ASP A 70 12.61 14.02 -2.23
C ASP A 70 13.90 13.22 -2.36
N PHE A 71 14.49 12.79 -1.25
CA PHE A 71 15.67 11.95 -1.28
C PHE A 71 15.37 10.57 -1.89
N LEU A 72 14.27 9.93 -1.51
CA LEU A 72 13.83 8.64 -2.09
C LEU A 72 13.67 8.75 -3.61
N ARG A 73 12.98 9.77 -4.07
CA ARG A 73 12.77 10.03 -5.51
C ARG A 73 14.08 10.15 -6.29
N ALA A 74 15.03 10.89 -5.72
CA ALA A 74 16.28 11.21 -6.42
C ALA A 74 17.35 10.11 -6.33
N ASN A 75 17.36 9.29 -5.27
CA ASN A 75 18.52 8.48 -4.92
C ASN A 75 18.23 7.01 -4.66
N CYS A 76 16.96 6.60 -4.51
CA CYS A 76 16.64 5.24 -4.09
C CYS A 76 15.80 4.49 -5.14
N SER A 77 15.88 3.17 -5.12
CA SER A 77 14.98 2.30 -5.86
C SER A 77 13.81 1.91 -4.96
N TYR A 78 12.60 2.28 -5.34
CA TYR A 78 11.42 1.96 -4.54
C TYR A 78 10.21 1.56 -5.37
N LEU A 79 9.32 0.79 -4.74
CA LEU A 79 7.98 0.44 -5.16
C LEU A 79 6.99 1.08 -4.19
N ILE A 80 5.78 1.39 -4.65
CA ILE A 80 4.66 1.78 -3.78
C ILE A 80 3.65 0.63 -3.75
N TYR A 81 3.28 0.20 -2.54
CA TYR A 81 2.17 -0.72 -2.32
C TYR A 81 0.99 0.09 -1.80
N GLU A 82 0.08 0.45 -2.72
CA GLU A 82 -0.94 1.47 -2.47
C GLU A 82 -2.22 0.87 -1.87
N HIS A 83 -2.65 1.43 -0.73
CA HIS A 83 -3.85 1.00 -0.01
C HIS A 83 -4.98 2.05 0.01
N ASP A 84 -4.64 3.35 0.18
CA ASP A 84 -5.60 4.36 0.66
C ASP A 84 -5.70 5.59 -0.23
N HIS A 85 -5.36 5.51 -1.51
CA HIS A 85 -5.41 6.65 -2.43
C HIS A 85 -4.65 7.90 -1.96
N LYS A 86 -3.43 7.71 -1.39
CA LYS A 86 -2.58 8.79 -0.83
C LYS A 86 -2.11 9.82 -1.86
N TYR A 87 -2.48 9.61 -3.12
CA TYR A 87 -2.31 10.57 -4.20
C TYR A 87 -3.45 11.61 -4.26
N LEU A 88 -4.46 11.54 -3.39
CA LEU A 88 -5.53 12.51 -3.25
C LEU A 88 -5.49 13.18 -1.87
N THR A 89 -5.81 14.46 -1.82
CA THR A 89 -5.90 15.20 -0.54
C THR A 89 -6.95 14.60 0.39
N THR A 90 -8.09 14.18 -0.16
CA THR A 90 -9.19 13.53 0.57
C THR A 90 -8.91 12.06 0.90
N ARG A 91 -7.98 11.41 0.17
CA ARG A 91 -7.77 9.96 0.19
C ARG A 91 -9.02 9.12 -0.11
N ASP A 92 -10.06 9.76 -0.62
CA ASP A 92 -11.32 9.12 -0.98
C ASP A 92 -11.75 9.59 -2.38
N PRO A 93 -11.54 8.79 -3.42
CA PRO A 93 -11.97 9.12 -4.77
C PRO A 93 -13.51 9.11 -4.95
N SER A 94 -14.26 8.50 -4.03
CA SER A 94 -15.72 8.37 -4.16
C SER A 94 -16.47 9.69 -4.02
N VAL A 95 -15.82 10.70 -3.44
CA VAL A 95 -16.38 12.06 -3.32
C VAL A 95 -16.38 12.83 -4.64
N PHE A 96 -15.72 12.31 -5.67
CA PHE A 96 -15.62 12.94 -6.98
C PHE A 96 -16.42 12.16 -8.04
N ASP A 97 -17.04 12.89 -8.95
CA ASP A 97 -17.79 12.30 -10.06
C ASP A 97 -16.91 11.33 -10.87
N ASN A 98 -17.41 10.12 -11.07
CA ASN A 98 -16.69 9.07 -11.78
C ASN A 98 -15.29 8.78 -11.21
N PHE A 99 -15.07 9.01 -9.91
CA PHE A 99 -13.78 8.83 -9.22
C PHE A 99 -12.62 9.65 -9.83
N LEU A 100 -12.92 10.76 -10.50
CA LEU A 100 -11.94 11.65 -11.11
C LEU A 100 -11.86 12.95 -10.30
N ALA A 101 -10.79 13.11 -9.55
CA ALA A 101 -10.53 14.30 -8.77
C ALA A 101 -10.08 15.48 -9.68
N PRO A 102 -10.42 16.72 -9.32
CA PRO A 102 -9.80 17.90 -9.89
C PRO A 102 -8.27 17.87 -9.74
N GLU A 103 -7.55 18.54 -10.62
CA GLU A 103 -6.07 18.49 -10.64
C GLU A 103 -5.43 19.00 -9.33
N GLU A 104 -6.04 19.99 -8.71
CA GLU A 104 -5.61 20.57 -7.42
C GLU A 104 -5.75 19.61 -6.23
N GLU A 105 -6.57 18.57 -6.36
CA GLU A 105 -6.74 17.53 -5.35
C GLU A 105 -5.74 16.37 -5.52
N VAL A 106 -5.04 16.32 -6.66
CA VAL A 106 -4.04 15.27 -6.93
C VAL A 106 -2.68 15.70 -6.39
N ILE A 107 -2.23 15.02 -5.38
CA ILE A 107 -0.96 15.29 -4.68
C ILE A 107 0.03 14.14 -4.91
N ASN A 108 1.29 14.33 -4.53
CA ASN A 108 2.33 13.29 -4.54
C ASN A 108 2.59 12.65 -5.93
N ARG A 109 2.04 13.17 -7.04
CA ARG A 109 2.19 12.57 -8.39
C ARG A 109 3.64 12.24 -8.72
N ASP A 110 4.56 13.14 -8.42
CA ASP A 110 5.99 12.93 -8.70
C ASP A 110 6.58 11.75 -7.91
N PHE A 111 6.14 11.55 -6.66
CA PHE A 111 6.55 10.41 -5.86
C PHE A 111 6.07 9.10 -6.48
N TYR A 112 4.83 9.06 -6.98
CA TYR A 112 4.30 7.89 -7.69
C TYR A 112 4.99 7.67 -9.05
N SER A 113 5.28 8.74 -9.79
CA SER A 113 5.90 8.64 -11.11
C SER A 113 7.35 8.12 -11.07
N CYS A 114 8.08 8.44 -10.01
CA CYS A 114 9.47 8.00 -9.82
C CYS A 114 9.57 6.57 -9.25
N ALA A 115 8.47 6.00 -8.73
CA ALA A 115 8.44 4.62 -8.29
C ALA A 115 8.67 3.65 -9.46
N LYS A 116 9.40 2.54 -9.21
CA LYS A 116 9.59 1.47 -10.20
C LYS A 116 8.28 0.77 -10.57
N GLY A 117 7.29 0.87 -9.71
CA GLY A 117 5.94 0.37 -9.88
C GLY A 117 5.07 0.75 -8.70
N VAL A 118 3.79 0.94 -8.97
CA VAL A 118 2.74 1.18 -7.97
C VAL A 118 1.80 -0.02 -8.02
N PHE A 119 1.63 -0.70 -6.91
CA PHE A 119 0.82 -1.91 -6.82
C PHE A 119 -0.44 -1.64 -6.01
N CYS A 120 -1.59 -1.74 -6.68
CA CYS A 120 -2.91 -1.55 -6.10
C CYS A 120 -3.57 -2.89 -5.80
N GLN A 121 -4.38 -2.96 -4.76
CA GLN A 121 -5.02 -4.18 -4.28
C GLN A 121 -6.01 -4.80 -5.28
N SER A 122 -6.68 -3.98 -6.09
CA SER A 122 -7.69 -4.46 -7.03
C SER A 122 -7.57 -3.78 -8.40
N LYS A 123 -8.23 -4.37 -9.39
CA LYS A 123 -8.31 -3.80 -10.74
C LYS A 123 -9.00 -2.43 -10.75
N ILE A 124 -10.08 -2.28 -9.97
CA ILE A 124 -10.78 -1.00 -9.84
C ILE A 124 -9.86 0.05 -9.21
N HIS A 125 -9.14 -0.31 -8.13
CA HIS A 125 -8.17 0.59 -7.50
C HIS A 125 -7.09 1.03 -8.50
N GLN A 126 -6.54 0.11 -9.30
CA GLN A 126 -5.60 0.41 -10.36
C GLN A 126 -6.18 1.43 -11.35
N GLU A 127 -7.38 1.19 -11.87
CA GLU A 127 -8.03 2.05 -12.87
C GLU A 127 -8.29 3.46 -12.32
N VAL A 128 -8.75 3.57 -11.08
CA VAL A 128 -8.94 4.85 -10.39
C VAL A 128 -7.62 5.59 -10.20
N ALA A 129 -6.57 4.89 -9.76
CA ALA A 129 -5.25 5.49 -9.60
C ALA A 129 -4.66 5.94 -10.93
N GLN A 130 -4.73 5.14 -11.99
CA GLN A 130 -4.27 5.50 -13.33
C GLN A 130 -4.99 6.73 -13.88
N LYS A 131 -6.31 6.79 -13.67
CA LYS A 131 -7.15 7.91 -14.13
C LYS A 131 -6.74 9.24 -13.49
N ASN A 132 -6.44 9.24 -12.19
CA ASN A 132 -6.08 10.44 -11.45
C ASN A 132 -4.61 10.82 -11.61
N LEU A 133 -3.70 9.85 -11.50
CA LEU A 133 -2.26 10.09 -11.60
C LEU A 133 -1.78 10.27 -13.04
N LYS A 134 -2.49 9.71 -14.03
CA LYS A 134 -2.09 9.70 -15.46
C LYS A 134 -0.72 9.04 -15.66
N LEU A 135 -0.51 7.89 -15.01
CA LEU A 135 0.73 7.13 -15.01
C LEU A 135 0.50 5.70 -15.51
N ASP A 136 1.51 5.13 -16.18
CA ASP A 136 1.46 3.78 -16.77
C ASP A 136 2.13 2.71 -15.88
N ASN A 137 2.88 3.11 -14.86
CA ASN A 137 3.58 2.22 -13.94
C ASN A 137 2.71 1.70 -12.78
N ILE A 138 1.39 1.63 -12.97
CA ILE A 138 0.41 1.22 -11.95
C ILE A 138 -0.18 -0.14 -12.32
N TYR A 139 -0.11 -1.08 -11.39
CA TYR A 139 -0.48 -2.48 -11.56
C TYR A 139 -1.46 -2.93 -10.47
N SER A 140 -2.28 -3.93 -10.78
CA SER A 140 -3.13 -4.58 -9.78
C SER A 140 -2.50 -5.90 -9.34
N VAL A 141 -2.51 -6.17 -8.03
CA VAL A 141 -2.15 -7.48 -7.48
C VAL A 141 -3.32 -8.47 -7.43
N GLY A 142 -4.53 -8.03 -7.82
CA GLY A 142 -5.71 -8.88 -7.95
C GLY A 142 -6.55 -9.03 -6.68
N GLY A 143 -6.07 -8.63 -5.53
CA GLY A 143 -6.77 -8.72 -4.24
C GLY A 143 -5.84 -8.47 -3.06
N ASN A 144 -6.39 -8.51 -1.86
CA ASN A 144 -5.61 -8.50 -0.63
C ASN A 144 -4.89 -9.84 -0.45
N LEU A 145 -3.72 -9.79 0.16
CA LEU A 145 -3.02 -10.99 0.60
C LEU A 145 -3.61 -11.44 1.93
N TRP A 146 -3.91 -12.73 2.02
CA TRP A 146 -4.40 -13.39 3.21
C TRP A 146 -3.43 -14.50 3.59
N ASP A 147 -3.25 -14.75 4.88
CA ASP A 147 -2.48 -15.91 5.34
C ASP A 147 -3.24 -17.22 5.11
N ASP A 148 -2.53 -18.33 5.22
CA ASP A 148 -3.09 -19.65 4.94
C ASP A 148 -4.23 -20.00 5.93
N GLU A 149 -4.15 -19.57 7.20
CA GLU A 149 -5.19 -19.81 8.21
C GLU A 149 -6.50 -19.09 7.85
N ALA A 150 -6.40 -17.83 7.38
CA ALA A 150 -7.58 -17.09 6.93
C ALA A 150 -8.20 -17.72 5.68
N LEU A 151 -7.38 -18.20 4.73
CA LEU A 151 -7.85 -18.89 3.54
C LEU A 151 -8.56 -20.20 3.87
N ASP A 152 -7.96 -21.02 4.75
CA ASP A 152 -8.55 -22.28 5.23
C ASP A 152 -9.89 -22.03 5.94
N LEU A 153 -9.96 -20.98 6.78
CA LEU A 153 -11.20 -20.59 7.45
C LEU A 153 -12.27 -20.17 6.44
N LEU A 154 -11.92 -19.37 5.44
CA LEU A 154 -12.84 -18.94 4.39
C LEU A 154 -13.33 -20.14 3.57
N GLU A 155 -12.49 -21.11 3.27
CA GLU A 155 -12.88 -22.34 2.59
C GLU A 155 -13.89 -23.13 3.42
N VAL A 156 -13.61 -23.39 4.69
CA VAL A 156 -14.52 -24.07 5.63
C VAL A 156 -15.86 -23.33 5.71
N LEU A 157 -15.84 -22.00 5.80
CA LEU A 157 -17.06 -21.19 5.87
C LEU A 157 -17.86 -21.20 4.55
N SER A 158 -17.20 -21.32 3.40
CA SER A 158 -17.86 -21.37 2.09
C SER A 158 -18.76 -22.61 1.92
N HIS A 159 -18.42 -23.70 2.60
CA HIS A 159 -19.20 -24.95 2.58
C HIS A 159 -20.36 -24.97 3.59
N LYS A 160 -20.45 -23.97 4.48
CA LYS A 160 -21.60 -23.85 5.40
C LYS A 160 -22.84 -23.34 4.63
N GLY A 161 -24.00 -23.91 4.96
CA GLY A 161 -25.26 -23.47 4.36
C GLY A 161 -25.48 -21.96 4.53
N LYS A 162 -25.75 -21.28 3.43
CA LYS A 162 -26.05 -19.84 3.44
C LYS A 162 -27.42 -19.60 4.07
N LYS A 163 -27.51 -18.59 4.94
CA LYS A 163 -28.79 -18.11 5.49
C LYS A 163 -29.37 -17.08 4.52
N ASP A 164 -30.69 -17.08 4.34
CA ASP A 164 -31.38 -16.10 3.53
C ASP A 164 -31.48 -14.75 4.29
N ARG A 165 -30.31 -14.08 4.41
CA ARG A 165 -30.17 -12.77 5.05
C ARG A 165 -28.90 -12.07 4.56
N TYR A 166 -28.93 -10.75 4.57
CA TYR A 166 -27.78 -9.88 4.30
C TYR A 166 -27.16 -9.46 5.63
N SER A 167 -25.85 -9.32 5.63
CA SER A 167 -25.10 -8.69 6.73
C SER A 167 -24.42 -7.45 6.18
N ILE A 168 -24.64 -6.32 6.82
CA ILE A 168 -23.93 -5.06 6.53
C ILE A 168 -22.91 -4.89 7.65
N TRP A 169 -21.66 -4.74 7.28
CA TRP A 169 -20.58 -4.42 8.21
C TRP A 169 -20.31 -2.92 8.11
N ASP A 170 -20.47 -2.23 9.21
CA ASP A 170 -20.08 -0.84 9.35
C ASP A 170 -18.79 -0.81 10.18
N SER A 171 -17.69 -0.35 9.56
CA SER A 171 -16.45 -0.08 10.27
C SER A 171 -16.41 1.40 10.56
N THR A 172 -16.83 1.80 11.74
CA THR A 172 -16.50 3.13 12.26
C THR A 172 -15.02 3.13 12.64
N ASN A 173 -14.17 3.65 11.76
CA ASN A 173 -12.79 3.99 12.07
C ASN A 173 -12.73 5.45 12.55
#